data_ee4c802c171029ce5dc4b4bf9f388fd2
#
_entry.id   ee4c802c171029ce5dc4b4bf9f388fd2
#
_cell.length_a   1.000
_cell.length_b   1.000
_cell.length_c   1.000
_cell.angle_alpha   90.00
_cell.angle_beta   90.00
_cell.angle_gamma   90.00
#
_symmetry.space_group_name_H-M   'P 1'
#
loop_
_entity.id
_entity.type
_entity.pdbx_description
1 polymer ?
#
loop_
_entity_poly.entity_id
_entity_poly.type
_entity_poly.pdbx_seq_one_letter_code
_entity_poly.pdbx_strand_id
1 'polypeptide(L)'
;MGPIIGILTRSGVNENGTPIEYCMESTRRAIVKAGGVPIMLTPPQDIDYFTTKSSEAPDLTGMEQEMILYQIEKLDGLFIPGGDKITKYDYYVLHFCLKRNIPILGVCLGMQMIANYKIDNFKLLDVPNKELHYKEDYREPAHNVTIDKNSLLYKILGSEEIMVNSHHLRCVDYTKECNVVAKSSDGVIEAVELKDYDFCLGVQWHPEITISDDVNSKKIFECFMEKAKEKKESKIIIK
;
A
#
# COMPACT_ATOMS: atom_id res chain seq x y z
N MET A 1 12.62 20.68 0.47
CA MET A 1 11.26 20.19 0.21
C MET A 1 11.29 18.66 0.35
N GLY A 2 10.31 18.06 1.04
CA GLY A 2 10.22 16.61 1.24
C GLY A 2 10.13 15.80 -0.05
N PRO A 3 10.22 14.45 0.02
CA PRO A 3 10.03 13.58 -1.13
C PRO A 3 8.57 13.64 -1.61
N ILE A 4 8.37 13.46 -2.92
CA ILE A 4 7.04 13.41 -3.54
C ILE A 4 6.52 11.97 -3.45
N ILE A 5 5.40 11.80 -2.75
CA ILE A 5 4.77 10.50 -2.54
C ILE A 5 3.48 10.43 -3.36
N GLY A 6 3.47 9.55 -4.35
CA GLY A 6 2.26 9.21 -5.09
C GLY A 6 1.33 8.37 -4.22
N ILE A 7 0.06 8.72 -4.21
CA ILE A 7 -0.99 7.95 -3.53
C ILE A 7 -1.93 7.42 -4.61
N LEU A 8 -2.06 6.12 -4.74
CA LEU A 8 -3.10 5.54 -5.58
C LEU A 8 -4.48 5.96 -5.06
N THR A 9 -5.31 6.51 -5.93
CA THR A 9 -6.70 6.82 -5.57
C THR A 9 -7.53 5.56 -5.42
N ARG A 10 -8.68 5.71 -4.80
CA ARG A 10 -9.74 4.72 -4.74
C ARG A 10 -11.01 5.28 -5.34
N SER A 11 -11.70 4.47 -6.14
CA SER A 11 -12.97 4.86 -6.72
C SER A 11 -14.11 4.66 -5.73
N GLY A 12 -15.06 5.56 -5.75
CA GLY A 12 -16.25 5.50 -4.90
C GLY A 12 -17.35 6.37 -5.43
N VAL A 13 -18.38 6.56 -4.62
CA VAL A 13 -19.46 7.52 -4.88
C VAL A 13 -19.61 8.45 -3.68
N ASN A 14 -19.93 9.69 -3.94
CA ASN A 14 -20.27 10.63 -2.87
C ASN A 14 -21.70 10.39 -2.37
N GLU A 15 -22.14 11.18 -1.40
CA GLU A 15 -23.47 11.12 -0.81
C GLU A 15 -24.62 11.31 -1.80
N ASN A 16 -24.36 11.96 -2.95
CA ASN A 16 -25.32 12.15 -4.03
C ASN A 16 -25.25 11.06 -5.12
N GLY A 17 -24.44 10.01 -4.92
CA GLY A 17 -24.25 8.94 -5.90
C GLY A 17 -23.36 9.30 -7.08
N THR A 18 -22.65 10.43 -7.02
CA THR A 18 -21.72 10.84 -8.10
C THR A 18 -20.40 10.08 -7.95
N PRO A 19 -19.89 9.45 -9.02
CA PRO A 19 -18.58 8.80 -9.00
C PRO A 19 -17.46 9.78 -8.62
N ILE A 20 -16.58 9.33 -7.76
CA ILE A 20 -15.40 10.10 -7.31
C ILE A 20 -14.16 9.22 -7.26
N GLU A 21 -13.00 9.83 -7.53
CA GLU A 21 -11.69 9.29 -7.16
C GLU A 21 -11.20 10.03 -5.91
N TYR A 22 -10.82 9.30 -4.88
CA TYR A 22 -10.50 9.89 -3.58
C TYR A 22 -9.24 9.29 -2.93
N CYS A 23 -8.70 10.05 -2.00
CA CYS A 23 -7.69 9.63 -1.06
C CYS A 23 -8.23 9.83 0.35
N MET A 24 -8.05 8.83 1.22
CA MET A 24 -8.44 8.96 2.63
C MET A 24 -7.62 10.05 3.32
N GLU A 25 -8.28 10.87 4.13
CA GLU A 25 -7.64 11.96 4.86
C GLU A 25 -6.55 11.47 5.81
N SER A 26 -6.72 10.28 6.42
CA SER A 26 -5.69 9.63 7.24
C SER A 26 -4.39 9.40 6.47
N THR A 27 -4.48 8.88 5.24
CA THR A 27 -3.33 8.66 4.34
C THR A 27 -2.60 9.97 4.03
N ARG A 28 -3.35 10.98 3.57
CA ARG A 28 -2.78 12.29 3.26
C ARG A 28 -2.06 12.88 4.46
N ARG A 29 -2.71 12.86 5.63
CA ARG A 29 -2.14 13.41 6.87
C ARG A 29 -0.91 12.64 7.33
N ALA A 30 -0.90 11.32 7.21
CA ALA A 30 0.25 10.50 7.58
C ALA A 30 1.48 10.85 6.74
N ILE A 31 1.33 10.99 5.43
CA ILE A 31 2.43 11.39 4.53
C ILE A 31 2.95 12.80 4.88
N VAL A 32 2.05 13.77 5.07
CA VAL A 32 2.45 15.15 5.46
C VAL A 32 3.16 15.15 6.80
N LYS A 33 2.64 14.42 7.79
CA LYS A 33 3.24 14.33 9.13
C LYS A 33 4.63 13.70 9.10
N ALA A 34 4.85 12.73 8.22
CA ALA A 34 6.15 12.11 8.01
C ALA A 34 7.11 12.97 7.14
N GLY A 35 6.68 14.15 6.68
CA GLY A 35 7.49 15.11 5.94
C GLY A 35 7.50 14.89 4.42
N GLY A 36 6.60 14.07 3.87
CA GLY A 36 6.40 13.88 2.44
C GLY A 36 5.47 14.93 1.82
N VAL A 37 5.51 15.01 0.49
CA VAL A 37 4.59 15.81 -0.34
C VAL A 37 3.63 14.86 -1.03
N PRO A 38 2.35 14.75 -0.58
CA PRO A 38 1.40 13.83 -1.17
C PRO A 38 0.87 14.36 -2.51
N ILE A 39 0.82 13.49 -3.52
CA ILE A 39 0.09 13.73 -4.77
C ILE A 39 -0.80 12.54 -5.09
N MET A 40 -2.01 12.79 -5.54
CA MET A 40 -2.94 11.74 -5.98
C MET A 40 -2.57 11.27 -7.38
N LEU A 41 -2.53 9.96 -7.58
CA LEU A 41 -2.36 9.33 -8.87
C LEU A 41 -3.73 8.87 -9.36
N THR A 42 -4.23 9.53 -10.38
CA THR A 42 -5.54 9.24 -10.97
C THR A 42 -5.39 8.39 -12.24
N PRO A 43 -6.31 7.44 -12.48
CA PRO A 43 -6.28 6.65 -13.70
C PRO A 43 -6.50 7.52 -14.95
N PRO A 44 -5.82 7.21 -16.08
CA PRO A 44 -5.91 8.00 -17.31
C PRO A 44 -7.09 7.60 -18.22
N GLN A 45 -7.74 6.46 -17.97
CA GLN A 45 -8.80 5.94 -18.82
C GLN A 45 -10.10 6.70 -18.59
N ASP A 46 -10.83 6.96 -19.67
CA ASP A 46 -12.17 7.56 -19.63
C ASP A 46 -13.24 6.49 -19.37
N ILE A 47 -13.21 5.92 -18.16
CA ILE A 47 -14.18 4.94 -17.66
C ILE A 47 -14.58 5.28 -16.22
N ASP A 48 -15.78 4.87 -15.82
CA ASP A 48 -16.18 4.89 -14.43
C ASP A 48 -15.57 3.68 -13.67
N TYR A 49 -14.51 3.93 -12.94
CA TYR A 49 -13.80 2.90 -12.17
C TYR A 49 -14.62 2.34 -11.01
N PHE A 50 -15.62 3.05 -10.51
CA PHE A 50 -16.48 2.55 -9.43
C PHE A 50 -17.41 1.45 -9.95
N THR A 51 -18.10 1.67 -11.07
CA THR A 51 -19.08 0.74 -11.64
C THR A 51 -18.44 -0.34 -12.52
N THR A 52 -17.34 -0.04 -13.20
CA THR A 52 -16.67 -0.99 -14.09
C THR A 52 -15.98 -2.08 -13.28
N LYS A 53 -16.32 -3.36 -13.52
CA LYS A 53 -15.61 -4.48 -12.90
C LYS A 53 -14.17 -4.56 -13.40
N SER A 54 -13.24 -4.93 -12.52
CA SER A 54 -11.82 -5.04 -12.89
C SER A 54 -11.57 -6.00 -14.08
N SER A 55 -12.37 -7.06 -14.21
CA SER A 55 -12.31 -8.00 -15.34
C SER A 55 -12.86 -7.44 -16.67
N GLU A 56 -13.69 -6.41 -16.60
CA GLU A 56 -14.34 -5.77 -17.75
C GLU A 56 -13.60 -4.50 -18.18
N ALA A 57 -12.73 -3.95 -17.32
CA ALA A 57 -11.92 -2.79 -17.66
C ALA A 57 -11.00 -3.10 -18.86
N PRO A 58 -10.97 -2.22 -19.89
CA PRO A 58 -10.08 -2.39 -21.03
C PRO A 58 -8.62 -2.34 -20.60
N ASP A 59 -7.73 -2.92 -21.41
CA ASP A 59 -6.31 -2.76 -21.21
C ASP A 59 -5.90 -1.31 -21.53
N LEU A 60 -4.84 -0.84 -20.88
CA LEU A 60 -4.31 0.50 -21.13
C LEU A 60 -3.73 0.58 -22.56
N THR A 61 -4.13 1.59 -23.30
CA THR A 61 -3.50 1.97 -24.57
C THR A 61 -2.05 2.45 -24.33
N GLY A 62 -1.25 2.53 -25.39
CA GLY A 62 0.12 3.07 -25.31
C GLY A 62 0.16 4.50 -24.75
N MET A 63 -0.79 5.36 -25.16
CA MET A 63 -0.88 6.74 -24.67
C MET A 63 -1.23 6.79 -23.17
N GLU A 64 -2.17 5.98 -22.70
CA GLU A 64 -2.53 5.91 -21.29
C GLU A 64 -1.36 5.38 -20.43
N GLN A 65 -0.58 4.42 -20.94
CA GLN A 65 0.64 3.98 -20.29
C GLN A 65 1.68 5.10 -20.20
N GLU A 66 1.87 5.90 -21.25
CA GLU A 66 2.73 7.08 -21.23
C GLU A 66 2.26 8.12 -20.21
N MET A 67 0.96 8.35 -20.09
CA MET A 67 0.39 9.24 -19.07
C MET A 67 0.72 8.76 -17.65
N ILE A 68 0.60 7.45 -17.39
CA ILE A 68 1.00 6.86 -16.09
C ILE A 68 2.51 7.04 -15.86
N LEU A 69 3.33 6.76 -16.86
CA LEU A 69 4.77 6.92 -16.76
C LEU A 69 5.18 8.36 -16.44
N TYR A 70 4.50 9.34 -17.04
CA TYR A 70 4.71 10.74 -16.75
C TYR A 70 4.38 11.12 -15.30
N GLN A 71 3.31 10.56 -14.74
CA GLN A 71 2.99 10.72 -13.31
C GLN A 71 4.09 10.10 -12.43
N ILE A 72 4.50 8.85 -12.72
CA ILE A 72 5.47 8.09 -11.93
C ILE A 72 6.86 8.73 -11.92
N GLU A 73 7.29 9.35 -13.02
CA GLU A 73 8.59 10.04 -13.10
C GLU A 73 8.79 11.11 -12.02
N LYS A 74 7.71 11.70 -11.55
CA LYS A 74 7.75 12.73 -10.50
C LYS A 74 7.87 12.15 -9.10
N LEU A 75 7.59 10.85 -8.91
CA LEU A 75 7.50 10.22 -7.61
C LEU A 75 8.87 9.88 -7.05
N ASP A 76 9.02 10.08 -5.76
CA ASP A 76 10.13 9.60 -4.96
C ASP A 76 9.71 8.37 -4.11
N GLY A 77 8.41 8.17 -3.89
CA GLY A 77 7.82 7.01 -3.24
C GLY A 77 6.39 6.76 -3.70
N LEU A 78 5.89 5.53 -3.53
CA LEU A 78 4.51 5.14 -3.81
C LEU A 78 3.85 4.64 -2.53
N PHE A 79 2.68 5.19 -2.19
CA PHE A 79 1.80 4.68 -1.16
C PHE A 79 0.56 4.04 -1.80
N ILE A 80 0.30 2.78 -1.47
CA ILE A 80 -0.87 2.03 -1.95
C ILE A 80 -1.83 1.85 -0.78
N PRO A 81 -2.93 2.61 -0.71
CA PRO A 81 -3.85 2.58 0.42
C PRO A 81 -4.74 1.33 0.44
N GLY A 82 -5.42 1.15 1.57
CA GLY A 82 -6.56 0.24 1.70
C GLY A 82 -7.70 0.55 0.74
N GLY A 83 -8.70 -0.31 0.69
CA GLY A 83 -9.88 -0.20 -0.17
C GLY A 83 -10.52 -1.55 -0.42
N ASP A 84 -11.52 -1.57 -1.31
CA ASP A 84 -12.33 -2.77 -1.58
C ASP A 84 -12.06 -3.39 -2.95
N LYS A 85 -11.40 -2.66 -3.85
CA LYS A 85 -11.23 -3.06 -5.23
C LYS A 85 -9.81 -2.76 -5.74
N ILE A 86 -9.20 -3.74 -6.39
CA ILE A 86 -7.96 -3.59 -7.16
C ILE A 86 -8.33 -3.55 -8.64
N THR A 87 -7.74 -2.61 -9.37
CA THR A 87 -7.96 -2.42 -10.80
C THR A 87 -6.72 -2.82 -11.61
N LYS A 88 -6.87 -2.96 -12.94
CA LYS A 88 -5.71 -3.13 -13.82
C LYS A 88 -4.74 -1.94 -13.73
N TYR A 89 -5.28 -0.74 -13.60
CA TYR A 89 -4.48 0.48 -13.43
C TYR A 89 -3.57 0.39 -12.20
N ASP A 90 -4.07 -0.09 -11.05
CA ASP A 90 -3.26 -0.25 -9.84
C ASP A 90 -2.03 -1.14 -10.10
N TYR A 91 -2.22 -2.26 -10.79
CA TYR A 91 -1.12 -3.16 -11.16
C TYR A 91 -0.13 -2.54 -12.15
N TYR A 92 -0.61 -1.72 -13.11
CA TYR A 92 0.31 -0.98 -14.00
C TYR A 92 1.18 -0.01 -13.23
N VAL A 93 0.59 0.76 -12.30
CA VAL A 93 1.35 1.70 -11.46
C VAL A 93 2.37 0.94 -10.59
N LEU A 94 1.94 -0.14 -9.91
CA LEU A 94 2.86 -0.98 -9.14
C LEU A 94 4.02 -1.49 -9.99
N HIS A 95 3.72 -2.08 -11.15
CA HIS A 95 4.73 -2.63 -12.06
C HIS A 95 5.73 -1.59 -12.54
N PHE A 96 5.27 -0.40 -12.94
CA PHE A 96 6.16 0.67 -13.40
C PHE A 96 6.97 1.29 -12.27
N CYS A 97 6.43 1.39 -11.06
CA CYS A 97 7.18 1.82 -9.88
C CYS A 97 8.27 0.81 -9.51
N LEU A 98 7.96 -0.48 -9.55
CA LEU A 98 8.94 -1.55 -9.32
C LEU A 98 10.08 -1.50 -10.34
N LYS A 99 9.77 -1.36 -11.62
CA LYS A 99 10.80 -1.22 -12.69
C LYS A 99 11.72 0.00 -12.49
N ARG A 100 11.30 1.00 -11.76
CA ARG A 100 12.07 2.23 -11.48
C ARG A 100 12.70 2.27 -10.11
N ASN A 101 12.61 1.19 -9.37
CA ASN A 101 13.14 1.11 -8.00
C ASN A 101 12.58 2.23 -7.10
N ILE A 102 11.28 2.51 -7.21
CA ILE A 102 10.59 3.49 -6.36
C ILE A 102 10.18 2.81 -5.06
N PRO A 103 10.58 3.31 -3.88
CA PRO A 103 10.12 2.76 -2.59
C PRO A 103 8.60 2.69 -2.49
N ILE A 104 8.07 1.56 -2.01
CA ILE A 104 6.64 1.28 -1.97
C ILE A 104 6.21 0.87 -0.56
N LEU A 105 5.18 1.55 -0.04
CA LEU A 105 4.46 1.14 1.16
C LEU A 105 3.01 0.82 0.81
N GLY A 106 2.59 -0.43 1.00
CA GLY A 106 1.22 -0.89 0.80
C GLY A 106 0.51 -1.17 2.12
N VAL A 107 -0.74 -0.72 2.25
CA VAL A 107 -1.55 -0.87 3.46
C VAL A 107 -2.84 -1.62 3.13
N CYS A 108 -3.22 -2.61 3.93
CA CYS A 108 -4.44 -3.39 3.81
C CYS A 108 -4.59 -3.98 2.38
N LEU A 109 -5.50 -3.46 1.56
CA LEU A 109 -5.62 -3.86 0.14
C LEU A 109 -4.31 -3.65 -0.63
N GLY A 110 -3.54 -2.61 -0.31
CA GLY A 110 -2.23 -2.35 -0.91
C GLY A 110 -1.20 -3.44 -0.60
N MET A 111 -1.20 -3.96 0.64
CA MET A 111 -0.40 -5.15 1.00
C MET A 111 -0.85 -6.38 0.22
N GLN A 112 -2.16 -6.63 0.13
CA GLN A 112 -2.72 -7.74 -0.62
C GLN A 112 -2.35 -7.68 -2.09
N MET A 113 -2.32 -6.49 -2.68
CA MET A 113 -1.89 -6.25 -4.05
C MET A 113 -0.39 -6.57 -4.25
N ILE A 114 0.48 -6.14 -3.35
CA ILE A 114 1.92 -6.47 -3.38
C ILE A 114 2.12 -7.99 -3.24
N ALA A 115 1.45 -8.62 -2.28
CA ALA A 115 1.55 -10.07 -2.03
C ALA A 115 1.15 -10.91 -3.25
N ASN A 116 0.19 -10.41 -4.04
CA ASN A 116 -0.34 -11.09 -5.22
C ASN A 116 0.34 -10.66 -6.53
N TYR A 117 1.39 -9.87 -6.46
CA TYR A 117 2.15 -9.47 -7.65
C TYR A 117 2.65 -10.68 -8.44
N LYS A 118 2.38 -10.74 -9.75
CA LYS A 118 2.66 -11.86 -10.65
C LYS A 118 1.97 -13.19 -10.30
N ILE A 119 0.85 -13.16 -9.59
CA ILE A 119 0.00 -14.32 -9.39
C ILE A 119 -1.24 -14.17 -10.25
N ASP A 120 -1.37 -15.04 -11.26
CA ASP A 120 -2.55 -15.09 -12.11
C ASP A 120 -3.74 -15.64 -11.32
N ASN A 121 -4.93 -15.04 -11.52
CA ASN A 121 -6.18 -15.49 -10.89
C ASN A 121 -6.12 -15.65 -9.37
N PHE A 122 -5.35 -14.79 -8.69
CA PHE A 122 -5.31 -14.83 -7.24
C PHE A 122 -6.71 -14.61 -6.62
N LYS A 123 -6.91 -15.20 -5.47
CA LYS A 123 -8.12 -15.01 -4.67
C LYS A 123 -7.73 -14.63 -3.26
N LEU A 124 -8.42 -13.65 -2.73
CA LEU A 124 -8.38 -13.38 -1.30
C LEU A 124 -9.34 -14.34 -0.59
N LEU A 125 -8.89 -14.91 0.51
CA LEU A 125 -9.70 -15.73 1.39
C LEU A 125 -10.44 -14.86 2.41
N ASP A 126 -11.53 -15.38 2.97
CA ASP A 126 -12.12 -14.80 4.16
C ASP A 126 -11.18 -15.04 5.36
N VAL A 127 -11.08 -14.07 6.26
CA VAL A 127 -10.32 -14.25 7.50
C VAL A 127 -10.95 -15.35 8.36
N PRO A 128 -10.15 -16.21 9.00
CA PRO A 128 -10.68 -17.32 9.81
C PRO A 128 -11.42 -16.84 11.06
N ASN A 129 -11.00 -15.70 11.63
CA ASN A 129 -11.60 -15.11 12.80
C ASN A 129 -11.92 -13.62 12.57
N LYS A 130 -13.19 -13.35 12.21
CA LYS A 130 -13.63 -11.98 11.94
C LYS A 130 -13.48 -11.04 13.13
N GLU A 131 -13.74 -11.50 14.35
CA GLU A 131 -13.66 -10.67 15.56
C GLU A 131 -12.22 -10.20 15.84
N LEU A 132 -11.24 -10.98 15.42
CA LEU A 132 -9.83 -10.66 15.55
C LEU A 132 -9.41 -9.58 14.53
N HIS A 133 -9.86 -9.69 13.28
CA HIS A 133 -9.39 -8.91 12.14
C HIS A 133 -10.26 -7.72 11.74
N TYR A 134 -11.48 -7.62 12.30
CA TYR A 134 -12.38 -6.53 11.96
C TYR A 134 -12.85 -5.79 13.21
N LYS A 135 -12.35 -4.57 13.41
CA LYS A 135 -12.84 -3.62 14.41
C LYS A 135 -13.56 -2.48 13.70
N GLU A 136 -14.69 -2.04 14.24
CA GLU A 136 -15.44 -0.90 13.70
C GLU A 136 -14.67 0.39 13.87
N ASP A 137 -14.04 0.61 15.02
CA ASP A 137 -13.08 1.69 15.20
C ASP A 137 -11.68 1.23 14.76
N TYR A 138 -11.20 1.78 13.66
CA TYR A 138 -9.88 1.53 13.08
C TYR A 138 -8.70 1.89 14.00
N ARG A 139 -8.94 2.64 15.07
CA ARG A 139 -7.89 3.08 16.00
C ARG A 139 -7.66 2.09 17.13
N GLU A 140 -8.65 1.23 17.39
CA GLU A 140 -8.55 0.26 18.47
C GLU A 140 -7.49 -0.79 18.18
N PRO A 141 -6.63 -1.13 19.16
CA PRO A 141 -5.77 -2.30 19.08
C PRO A 141 -6.64 -3.55 18.88
N ALA A 142 -6.23 -4.42 17.96
CA ALA A 142 -7.01 -5.61 17.61
C ALA A 142 -6.31 -6.91 18.03
N HIS A 143 -5.08 -7.12 17.57
CA HIS A 143 -4.33 -8.35 17.85
C HIS A 143 -2.82 -8.14 17.74
N ASN A 144 -2.06 -9.09 18.29
CA ASN A 144 -0.63 -9.15 18.09
C ASN A 144 -0.28 -9.77 16.73
N VAL A 145 0.84 -9.32 16.18
CA VAL A 145 1.50 -9.95 15.03
C VAL A 145 2.92 -10.35 15.40
N THR A 146 3.32 -11.56 15.03
CA THR A 146 4.68 -12.07 15.19
C THR A 146 5.50 -11.75 13.94
N ILE A 147 6.69 -11.17 14.12
CA ILE A 147 7.54 -10.62 13.06
C ILE A 147 8.81 -11.49 12.91
N ASP A 148 9.20 -11.81 11.69
CA ASP A 148 10.44 -12.50 11.38
C ASP A 148 11.66 -11.61 11.70
N LYS A 149 12.57 -12.10 12.54
CA LYS A 149 13.81 -11.42 12.96
C LYS A 149 14.74 -11.03 11.80
N ASN A 150 14.66 -11.74 10.68
CA ASN A 150 15.52 -11.49 9.52
C ASN A 150 14.94 -10.45 8.56
N SER A 151 13.73 -9.96 8.83
CA SER A 151 13.00 -9.04 7.95
C SER A 151 13.47 -7.59 8.06
N LEU A 152 13.15 -6.79 7.04
CA LEU A 152 13.26 -5.34 7.10
C LEU A 152 12.30 -4.76 8.15
N LEU A 153 11.09 -5.32 8.26
CA LEU A 153 10.10 -4.89 9.24
C LEU A 153 10.64 -5.02 10.67
N TYR A 154 11.33 -6.14 10.98
CA TYR A 154 12.00 -6.28 12.27
C TYR A 154 13.09 -5.22 12.49
N LYS A 155 13.90 -4.93 11.48
CA LYS A 155 14.94 -3.88 11.57
C LYS A 155 14.35 -2.50 11.84
N ILE A 156 13.18 -2.22 11.25
CA ILE A 156 12.45 -0.96 11.46
C ILE A 156 11.89 -0.88 12.89
N LEU A 157 11.24 -1.93 13.35
CA LEU A 157 10.48 -1.90 14.60
C LEU A 157 11.30 -2.24 15.84
N GLY A 158 12.27 -3.17 15.70
CA GLY A 158 13.10 -3.66 16.79
C GLY A 158 12.35 -4.59 17.77
N SER A 159 11.24 -5.21 17.33
CA SER A 159 10.43 -6.12 18.15
C SER A 159 9.97 -7.32 17.35
N GLU A 160 9.92 -8.49 18.02
CA GLU A 160 9.39 -9.74 17.45
C GLU A 160 7.86 -9.82 17.49
N GLU A 161 7.25 -9.00 18.31
CA GLU A 161 5.79 -8.96 18.46
C GLU A 161 5.36 -7.53 18.70
N ILE A 162 4.29 -7.11 18.02
CA ILE A 162 3.64 -5.82 18.22
C ILE A 162 2.13 -5.99 18.20
N MET A 163 1.44 -5.12 18.93
CA MET A 163 -0.02 -4.95 18.83
C MET A 163 -0.33 -4.05 17.65
N VAL A 164 -1.32 -4.43 16.83
CA VAL A 164 -1.78 -3.67 15.66
C VAL A 164 -3.28 -3.41 15.72
N ASN A 165 -3.73 -2.37 15.02
CA ASN A 165 -5.14 -2.19 14.69
C ASN A 165 -5.52 -3.10 13.51
N SER A 166 -6.80 -3.34 13.27
CA SER A 166 -7.22 -4.22 12.16
C SER A 166 -8.63 -3.90 11.69
N HIS A 167 -8.80 -3.83 10.36
CA HIS A 167 -10.10 -3.62 9.74
C HIS A 167 -10.14 -4.28 8.36
N HIS A 168 -10.11 -5.61 8.33
CA HIS A 168 -10.19 -6.36 7.07
C HIS A 168 -10.98 -7.67 7.26
N LEU A 169 -11.66 -8.07 6.20
CA LEU A 169 -12.44 -9.32 6.13
C LEU A 169 -11.80 -10.34 5.19
N ARG A 170 -10.77 -9.91 4.47
CA ARG A 170 -10.06 -10.71 3.49
C ARG A 170 -8.58 -10.79 3.83
N CYS A 171 -7.97 -11.92 3.51
CA CYS A 171 -6.54 -12.15 3.71
C CYS A 171 -5.92 -12.83 2.49
N VAL A 172 -4.60 -12.76 2.43
CA VAL A 172 -3.77 -13.45 1.44
C VAL A 172 -3.52 -14.87 1.90
N ASP A 173 -3.69 -15.85 1.02
CA ASP A 173 -3.40 -17.25 1.28
C ASP A 173 -1.90 -17.54 1.20
N TYR A 174 -1.29 -17.10 0.09
CA TYR A 174 0.14 -17.27 -0.15
C TYR A 174 0.69 -16.14 -1.02
N THR A 175 2.00 -16.04 -1.09
CA THR A 175 2.69 -15.12 -1.99
C THR A 175 3.84 -15.82 -2.72
N LYS A 176 4.09 -15.43 -3.96
CA LYS A 176 5.14 -15.99 -4.82
C LYS A 176 6.41 -15.13 -4.79
N GLU A 177 6.23 -13.84 -4.97
CA GLU A 177 7.32 -12.87 -5.15
C GLU A 177 7.77 -12.22 -3.83
N CYS A 178 7.01 -12.42 -2.74
CA CYS A 178 7.32 -11.80 -1.45
C CYS A 178 7.80 -12.82 -0.41
N ASN A 179 8.48 -12.30 0.61
CA ASN A 179 8.69 -12.98 1.88
C ASN A 179 7.52 -12.61 2.80
N VAL A 180 6.94 -13.60 3.47
CA VAL A 180 5.99 -13.37 4.57
C VAL A 180 6.79 -13.01 5.80
N VAL A 181 6.60 -11.81 6.33
CA VAL A 181 7.44 -11.27 7.42
C VAL A 181 6.68 -10.99 8.71
N ALA A 182 5.34 -11.06 8.68
CA ALA A 182 4.54 -11.07 9.91
C ALA A 182 3.28 -11.91 9.75
N LYS A 183 2.83 -12.52 10.87
CA LYS A 183 1.59 -13.28 10.95
C LYS A 183 0.87 -13.03 12.27
N SER A 184 -0.45 -13.08 12.25
CA SER A 184 -1.28 -13.16 13.44
C SER A 184 -1.28 -14.55 14.07
N SER A 185 -1.85 -14.68 15.26
CA SER A 185 -1.91 -15.94 16.01
C SER A 185 -2.72 -17.04 15.31
N ASP A 186 -3.68 -16.70 14.47
CA ASP A 186 -4.48 -17.62 13.66
C ASP A 186 -3.89 -17.90 12.27
N GLY A 187 -2.65 -17.41 12.02
CA GLY A 187 -1.85 -17.72 10.84
C GLY A 187 -2.08 -16.81 9.65
N VAL A 188 -2.94 -15.79 9.76
CA VAL A 188 -3.15 -14.82 8.68
C VAL A 188 -1.85 -14.06 8.39
N ILE A 189 -1.54 -13.88 7.10
CA ILE A 189 -0.40 -13.08 6.64
C ILE A 189 -0.71 -11.61 6.89
N GLU A 190 0.11 -10.98 7.73
CA GLU A 190 -0.07 -9.60 8.19
C GLU A 190 0.97 -8.63 7.62
N ALA A 191 2.13 -9.13 7.15
CA ALA A 191 3.06 -8.31 6.40
C ALA A 191 3.88 -9.12 5.41
N VAL A 192 4.24 -8.45 4.31
CA VAL A 192 5.06 -9.00 3.23
C VAL A 192 6.13 -8.00 2.78
N GLU A 193 7.26 -8.51 2.33
CA GLU A 193 8.33 -7.75 1.70
C GLU A 193 8.63 -8.35 0.33
N LEU A 194 8.68 -7.54 -0.71
CA LEU A 194 9.04 -8.00 -2.05
C LEU A 194 10.51 -8.45 -2.05
N LYS A 195 10.78 -9.66 -2.56
CA LYS A 195 12.13 -10.22 -2.66
C LYS A 195 13.02 -9.37 -3.56
N ASP A 196 14.29 -9.27 -3.19
CA ASP A 196 15.32 -8.59 -3.99
C ASP A 196 14.96 -7.13 -4.34
N TYR A 197 14.28 -6.43 -3.42
CA TYR A 197 13.89 -5.04 -3.57
C TYR A 197 14.23 -4.22 -2.32
N ASP A 198 14.76 -3.01 -2.51
CA ASP A 198 15.29 -2.20 -1.40
C ASP A 198 14.21 -1.83 -0.38
N PHE A 199 13.05 -1.37 -0.84
CA PHE A 199 11.92 -1.05 0.00
C PHE A 199 10.59 -1.24 -0.74
N CYS A 200 9.99 -2.39 -0.56
CA CYS A 200 8.60 -2.66 -0.92
C CYS A 200 7.98 -3.48 0.20
N LEU A 201 7.36 -2.78 1.14
CA LEU A 201 6.75 -3.30 2.35
C LEU A 201 5.23 -3.21 2.22
N GLY A 202 4.54 -4.31 2.48
CA GLY A 202 3.09 -4.35 2.65
C GLY A 202 2.74 -4.74 4.08
N VAL A 203 1.81 -4.01 4.71
CA VAL A 203 1.25 -4.33 6.03
C VAL A 203 -0.27 -4.40 5.95
N GLN A 204 -0.87 -5.39 6.63
CA GLN A 204 -2.32 -5.62 6.55
C GLN A 204 -3.10 -4.65 7.46
N TRP A 205 -2.48 -4.21 8.55
CA TRP A 205 -3.04 -3.20 9.44
C TRP A 205 -2.90 -1.77 8.88
N HIS A 206 -3.41 -0.78 9.62
CA HIS A 206 -3.53 0.61 9.19
C HIS A 206 -2.62 1.57 9.99
N PRO A 207 -1.29 1.60 9.75
CA PRO A 207 -0.38 2.50 10.45
C PRO A 207 -0.64 3.98 10.13
N GLU A 208 -1.26 4.32 8.99
CA GLU A 208 -1.61 5.69 8.62
C GLU A 208 -2.66 6.32 9.53
N ILE A 209 -3.42 5.49 10.24
CA ILE A 209 -4.45 5.95 11.18
C ILE A 209 -3.84 6.27 12.54
N THR A 210 -2.85 5.47 12.96
CA THR A 210 -2.26 5.52 14.31
C THR A 210 -0.91 6.23 14.38
N ILE A 211 -0.39 6.77 13.28
CA ILE A 211 0.93 7.44 13.20
C ILE A 211 1.14 8.55 14.24
N SER A 212 0.06 9.11 14.78
CA SER A 212 0.14 10.18 15.78
C SER A 212 0.46 9.65 17.17
N ASP A 213 -0.01 8.46 17.48
CA ASP A 213 -0.12 7.95 18.85
C ASP A 213 0.65 6.63 19.03
N ASP A 214 1.00 5.95 17.91
CA ASP A 214 1.75 4.69 17.93
C ASP A 214 3.16 4.84 17.37
N VAL A 215 4.15 4.44 18.18
CA VAL A 215 5.57 4.52 17.84
C VAL A 215 5.95 3.59 16.68
N ASN A 216 5.30 2.45 16.55
CA ASN A 216 5.59 1.48 15.49
C ASN A 216 5.11 1.99 14.14
N SER A 217 3.91 2.56 14.09
CA SER A 217 3.36 3.24 12.92
C SER A 217 4.28 4.38 12.47
N LYS A 218 4.75 5.18 13.41
CA LYS A 218 5.69 6.27 13.13
C LYS A 218 6.99 5.76 12.53
N LYS A 219 7.61 4.71 13.07
CA LYS A 219 8.84 4.11 12.55
C LYS A 219 8.70 3.60 11.11
N ILE A 220 7.56 2.98 10.78
CA ILE A 220 7.28 2.50 9.41
C ILE A 220 7.29 3.68 8.43
N PHE A 221 6.57 4.76 8.74
CA PHE A 221 6.53 5.93 7.88
C PHE A 221 7.86 6.68 7.82
N GLU A 222 8.60 6.77 8.92
CA GLU A 222 9.94 7.38 8.95
C GLU A 222 10.91 6.64 8.01
N CYS A 223 10.95 5.30 8.08
CA CYS A 223 11.77 4.51 7.18
C CYS A 223 11.34 4.65 5.71
N PHE A 224 10.04 4.63 5.43
CA PHE A 224 9.54 4.86 4.07
C PHE A 224 9.95 6.24 3.53
N MET A 225 9.85 7.30 4.35
CA MET A 225 10.28 8.64 3.96
C MET A 225 11.79 8.76 3.76
N GLU A 226 12.58 8.06 4.55
CA GLU A 226 14.04 7.98 4.38
C GLU A 226 14.38 7.38 3.01
N LYS A 227 13.79 6.24 2.68
CA LYS A 227 13.96 5.59 1.36
C LYS A 227 13.50 6.47 0.20
N ALA A 228 12.39 7.17 0.36
CA ALA A 228 11.93 8.13 -0.64
C ALA A 228 12.87 9.33 -0.80
N LYS A 229 13.53 9.79 0.27
CA LYS A 229 14.58 10.83 0.18
C LYS A 229 15.82 10.33 -0.56
N GLU A 230 16.30 9.12 -0.25
CA GLU A 230 17.39 8.48 -0.98
C GLU A 230 17.09 8.40 -2.48
N LYS A 231 15.87 7.99 -2.84
CA LYS A 231 15.41 7.95 -4.24
C LYS A 231 15.41 9.32 -4.89
N LYS A 232 14.94 10.34 -4.20
CA LYS A 232 14.94 11.73 -4.69
C LYS A 232 16.36 12.22 -4.97
N GLU A 233 17.29 11.97 -4.05
CA GLU A 233 18.70 12.38 -4.18
C GLU A 233 19.38 11.68 -5.36
N SER A 234 19.11 10.38 -5.57
CA SER A 234 19.65 9.64 -6.72
C SER A 234 19.24 10.23 -8.07
N LYS A 235 18.05 10.79 -8.19
CA LYS A 235 17.56 11.46 -9.42
C LYS A 235 18.29 12.78 -9.73
N ILE A 236 18.84 13.45 -8.71
CA ILE A 236 19.55 14.72 -8.87
C ILE A 236 20.96 14.48 -9.39
N ILE A 237 21.59 13.36 -9.01
CA ILE A 237 22.98 13.01 -9.38
C ILE A 237 23.08 12.57 -10.86
N ILE A 238 21.96 12.06 -11.42
CA ILE A 238 21.91 11.54 -12.81
C ILE A 238 21.59 12.64 -13.84
N LYS A 239 21.20 13.83 -13.40
CA LYS A 239 20.97 15.01 -14.26
C LYS A 239 22.22 15.86 -14.39
#